data_a5bd401db785d373cfe63c7ab9c9d1e9
#
_entry.id   a5bd401db785d373cfe63c7ab9c9d1e9
#
_cell.length_a   1.000
_cell.length_b   1.000
_cell.length_c   1.000
_cell.angle_alpha   90.00
_cell.angle_beta   90.00
_cell.angle_gamma   90.00
#
_symmetry.space_group_name_H-M   'P 1'
#
loop_
_entity.id
_entity.type
_entity.pdbx_description
1 polymer ?
#
loop_
_entity_poly.entity_id
_entity_poly.type
_entity_poly.pdbx_seq_one_letter_code
_entity_poly.pdbx_strand_id
1 'polypeptide(L)'
;MHLRFTLAAATLLALAQPARAEVIQLLDNTQVSGKIVHFYNGTFAIETSDGQKVELPTSKIKTITFKLPPARAEFSTPEKTFQRYKDALVKNDINKLIDCYALMYQGVMAAELGRTSDEQRKKMQSEIAGTKLEIKSSKISGSGATLKVQRSKGDEVETADVRMVLENGEWKLTP
;
A
#
# COMPACT_ATOMS: atom_id res chain seq x y z
N MET A 1 -33.94 -46.05 -22.73
CA MET A 1 -33.65 -45.16 -21.56
C MET A 1 -32.38 -44.40 -21.92
N HIS A 2 -32.53 -43.19 -22.53
CA HIS A 2 -31.41 -42.39 -23.02
C HIS A 2 -31.10 -41.30 -22.03
N LEU A 3 -29.94 -41.42 -21.36
CA LEU A 3 -29.40 -40.44 -20.42
C LEU A 3 -28.74 -39.32 -21.22
N ARG A 4 -29.33 -38.12 -21.24
CA ARG A 4 -28.73 -36.90 -21.83
C ARG A 4 -27.88 -36.23 -20.81
N PHE A 5 -26.56 -36.23 -21.00
CA PHE A 5 -25.60 -35.39 -20.26
C PHE A 5 -25.63 -33.99 -20.88
N THR A 6 -26.14 -33.05 -20.14
CA THR A 6 -26.00 -31.61 -20.43
C THR A 6 -24.69 -31.12 -19.84
N LEU A 7 -23.73 -30.83 -20.73
CA LEU A 7 -22.44 -30.21 -20.37
C LEU A 7 -22.70 -28.71 -20.11
N ALA A 8 -22.64 -28.28 -18.83
CA ALA A 8 -22.68 -26.89 -18.46
C ALA A 8 -21.29 -26.27 -18.70
N ALA A 9 -21.18 -25.45 -19.74
CA ALA A 9 -19.99 -24.65 -20.01
C ALA A 9 -19.91 -23.51 -18.98
N ALA A 10 -19.02 -23.63 -17.99
CA ALA A 10 -18.67 -22.56 -17.08
C ALA A 10 -17.82 -21.54 -17.83
N THR A 11 -18.44 -20.42 -18.24
CA THR A 11 -17.74 -19.28 -18.82
C THR A 11 -16.96 -18.60 -17.69
N LEU A 12 -15.63 -18.80 -17.64
CA LEU A 12 -14.73 -17.98 -16.80
C LEU A 12 -14.76 -16.56 -17.37
N LEU A 13 -15.50 -15.67 -16.72
CA LEU A 13 -15.29 -14.22 -16.88
C LEU A 13 -13.93 -13.90 -16.27
N ALA A 14 -12.90 -13.78 -17.10
CA ALA A 14 -11.66 -13.14 -16.72
C ALA A 14 -12.00 -11.67 -16.42
N LEU A 15 -12.04 -11.29 -15.15
CA LEU A 15 -12.09 -9.90 -14.71
C LEU A 15 -10.78 -9.25 -15.19
N ALA A 16 -10.84 -8.65 -16.39
CA ALA A 16 -9.78 -7.79 -16.87
C ALA A 16 -9.64 -6.65 -15.84
N GLN A 17 -8.60 -6.69 -15.02
CA GLN A 17 -8.26 -5.55 -14.18
C GLN A 17 -8.02 -4.37 -15.12
N PRO A 18 -8.65 -3.21 -14.88
CA PRO A 18 -8.44 -2.05 -15.72
C PRO A 18 -6.95 -1.74 -15.72
N ALA A 19 -6.32 -1.84 -16.89
CA ALA A 19 -4.93 -1.49 -17.07
C ALA A 19 -4.73 -0.08 -16.50
N ARG A 20 -3.75 0.07 -15.62
CA ARG A 20 -3.36 1.37 -15.05
C ARG A 20 -2.82 2.20 -16.21
N ALA A 21 -3.63 3.13 -16.70
CA ALA A 21 -3.23 4.02 -17.76
C ALA A 21 -2.94 5.41 -17.16
N GLU A 22 -1.72 5.89 -17.34
CA GLU A 22 -1.37 7.28 -17.14
C GLU A 22 -2.02 8.13 -18.23
N VAL A 23 -2.32 9.39 -17.92
CA VAL A 23 -2.81 10.37 -18.90
C VAL A 23 -1.72 11.38 -19.14
N ILE A 24 -1.24 11.44 -20.37
CA ILE A 24 -0.19 12.36 -20.82
C ILE A 24 -0.84 13.42 -21.70
N GLN A 25 -0.81 14.66 -21.25
CA GLN A 25 -1.25 15.81 -22.03
C GLN A 25 -0.06 16.39 -22.80
N LEU A 26 -0.25 16.56 -24.10
CA LEU A 26 0.77 17.14 -24.98
C LEU A 26 0.63 18.67 -25.05
N LEU A 27 1.64 19.34 -25.57
CA LEU A 27 1.67 20.79 -25.73
C LEU A 27 0.59 21.30 -26.72
N ASP A 28 0.17 20.47 -27.67
CA ASP A 28 -0.93 20.75 -28.60
C ASP A 28 -2.32 20.49 -28.00
N ASN A 29 -2.40 20.18 -26.67
CA ASN A 29 -3.58 19.80 -25.91
C ASN A 29 -4.19 18.44 -26.28
N THR A 30 -3.58 17.65 -27.13
CA THR A 30 -3.97 16.25 -27.31
C THR A 30 -3.59 15.42 -26.08
N GLN A 31 -4.23 14.25 -25.92
CA GLN A 31 -3.97 13.34 -24.81
C GLN A 31 -3.63 11.96 -25.31
N VAL A 32 -2.62 11.35 -24.67
CA VAL A 32 -2.27 9.95 -24.84
C VAL A 32 -2.49 9.24 -23.51
N SER A 33 -3.26 8.17 -23.53
CA SER A 33 -3.50 7.33 -22.35
C SER A 33 -2.85 5.99 -22.54
N GLY A 34 -2.04 5.55 -21.56
CA GLY A 34 -1.34 4.29 -21.64
C GLY A 34 -0.43 4.08 -20.43
N LYS A 35 0.20 2.93 -20.39
CA LYS A 35 1.20 2.57 -19.37
C LYS A 35 2.57 3.07 -19.82
N ILE A 36 3.24 3.87 -19.00
CA ILE A 36 4.66 4.18 -19.22
C ILE A 36 5.47 2.91 -18.97
N VAL A 37 6.12 2.38 -20.02
CA VAL A 37 6.92 1.15 -19.93
C VAL A 37 8.39 1.43 -19.65
N HIS A 38 8.94 2.51 -20.21
CA HIS A 38 10.28 3.00 -19.85
C HIS A 38 10.46 4.47 -20.25
N PHE A 39 11.53 5.05 -19.72
CA PHE A 39 12.03 6.36 -20.09
C PHE A 39 13.52 6.24 -20.42
N TYR A 40 13.89 6.67 -21.61
CA TYR A 40 15.26 6.67 -22.05
C TYR A 40 15.55 7.84 -22.98
N ASN A 41 16.70 8.47 -22.79
CA ASN A 41 17.18 9.57 -23.65
C ASN A 41 16.15 10.67 -23.92
N GLY A 42 15.42 11.11 -22.88
CA GLY A 42 14.41 12.16 -22.99
C GLY A 42 13.11 11.75 -23.69
N THR A 43 12.88 10.44 -23.89
CA THR A 43 11.70 9.90 -24.56
C THR A 43 11.01 8.87 -23.66
N PHE A 44 9.69 9.01 -23.49
CA PHE A 44 8.84 8.02 -22.85
C PHE A 44 8.33 7.02 -23.87
N ALA A 45 8.46 5.74 -23.60
CA ALA A 45 7.73 4.69 -24.33
C ALA A 45 6.46 4.34 -23.55
N ILE A 46 5.32 4.40 -24.22
CA ILE A 46 3.99 4.22 -23.67
C ILE A 46 3.30 3.08 -24.40
N GLU A 47 2.73 2.16 -23.67
CA GLU A 47 1.87 1.11 -24.19
C GLU A 47 0.41 1.52 -23.98
N THR A 48 -0.31 1.79 -25.07
CA THR A 48 -1.72 2.17 -25.05
C THR A 48 -2.62 0.97 -24.77
N SER A 49 -3.88 1.21 -24.42
CA SER A 49 -4.85 0.14 -24.06
C SER A 49 -5.13 -0.86 -25.19
N ASP A 50 -4.87 -0.48 -26.44
CA ASP A 50 -4.96 -1.33 -27.64
C ASP A 50 -3.64 -2.05 -27.98
N GLY A 51 -2.63 -1.93 -27.08
CA GLY A 51 -1.33 -2.60 -27.20
C GLY A 51 -0.36 -1.91 -28.15
N GLN A 52 -0.67 -0.71 -28.66
CA GLN A 52 0.27 0.04 -29.48
C GLN A 52 1.38 0.63 -28.60
N LYS A 53 2.58 0.73 -29.16
CA LYS A 53 3.71 1.41 -28.51
C LYS A 53 3.87 2.80 -29.15
N VAL A 54 3.80 3.81 -28.30
CA VAL A 54 3.95 5.21 -28.69
C VAL A 54 5.20 5.78 -28.00
N GLU A 55 6.06 6.43 -28.76
CA GLU A 55 7.22 7.14 -28.23
C GLU A 55 6.92 8.63 -28.18
N LEU A 56 7.05 9.21 -26.97
CA LEU A 56 6.80 10.62 -26.71
C LEU A 56 8.03 11.30 -26.14
N PRO A 57 8.70 12.18 -26.90
CA PRO A 57 9.78 13.00 -26.37
C PRO A 57 9.24 14.00 -25.34
N THR A 58 10.01 14.21 -24.26
CA THR A 58 9.64 15.15 -23.18
C THR A 58 9.32 16.55 -23.67
N SER A 59 9.96 16.98 -24.75
CA SER A 59 9.71 18.28 -25.38
C SER A 59 8.28 18.48 -25.91
N LYS A 60 7.52 17.40 -26.10
CA LYS A 60 6.10 17.47 -26.52
C LYS A 60 5.11 17.33 -25.36
N ILE A 61 5.59 17.00 -24.15
CA ILE A 61 4.74 16.72 -23.01
C ILE A 61 4.50 18.00 -22.22
N LYS A 62 3.24 18.31 -21.94
CA LYS A 62 2.81 19.38 -21.06
C LYS A 62 2.68 18.92 -19.61
N THR A 63 1.99 17.79 -19.40
CA THR A 63 1.80 17.18 -18.08
C THR A 63 1.67 15.68 -18.18
N ILE A 64 2.08 14.97 -17.12
CA ILE A 64 1.81 13.55 -16.94
C ILE A 64 0.98 13.41 -15.66
N THR A 65 -0.21 12.83 -15.77
CA THR A 65 -1.04 12.48 -14.62
C THR A 65 -0.93 10.99 -14.37
N PHE A 66 -0.29 10.62 -13.28
CA PHE A 66 -0.16 9.23 -12.86
C PHE A 66 -1.46 8.79 -12.18
N LYS A 67 -2.03 7.68 -12.64
CA LYS A 67 -3.16 7.07 -11.96
C LYS A 67 -2.63 6.21 -10.81
N LEU A 68 -2.77 6.71 -9.61
CA LEU A 68 -2.43 5.95 -8.41
C LEU A 68 -3.29 4.67 -8.31
N PRO A 69 -2.72 3.57 -7.80
CA PRO A 69 -3.50 2.39 -7.50
C PRO A 69 -4.61 2.73 -6.51
N PRO A 70 -5.76 2.04 -6.57
CA PRO A 70 -6.78 2.22 -5.56
C PRO A 70 -6.20 1.94 -4.18
N ALA A 71 -6.60 2.76 -3.21
CA ALA A 71 -6.19 2.56 -1.82
C ALA A 71 -6.64 1.17 -1.33
N ARG A 72 -5.74 0.47 -0.67
CA ARG A 72 -6.00 -0.88 -0.15
C ARG A 72 -6.92 -0.80 1.07
N ALA A 73 -7.91 -1.69 1.14
CA ALA A 73 -8.94 -1.68 2.18
C ALA A 73 -8.37 -1.82 3.61
N GLU A 74 -7.25 -2.53 3.76
CA GLU A 74 -6.55 -2.71 5.03
C GLU A 74 -5.86 -1.46 5.57
N PHE A 75 -5.74 -0.41 4.75
CA PHE A 75 -5.18 0.89 5.12
C PHE A 75 -6.22 2.03 5.05
N SER A 76 -7.51 1.69 4.94
CA SER A 76 -8.57 2.69 4.73
C SER A 76 -8.87 3.54 5.97
N THR A 77 -8.47 3.11 7.17
CA THR A 77 -8.57 3.88 8.42
C THR A 77 -7.29 3.73 9.25
N PRO A 78 -7.00 4.71 10.15
CA PRO A 78 -5.88 4.60 11.08
C PRO A 78 -5.92 3.32 11.92
N GLU A 79 -7.10 2.93 12.38
CA GLU A 79 -7.30 1.76 13.23
C GLU A 79 -6.97 0.46 12.49
N LYS A 80 -7.38 0.34 11.21
CA LYS A 80 -7.06 -0.82 10.38
C LYS A 80 -5.56 -0.93 10.13
N THR A 81 -4.90 0.17 9.83
CA THR A 81 -3.43 0.20 9.67
C THR A 81 -2.74 -0.24 10.96
N PHE A 82 -3.19 0.27 12.11
CA PHE A 82 -2.63 -0.13 13.40
C PHE A 82 -2.86 -1.62 13.71
N GLN A 83 -4.04 -2.14 13.39
CA GLN A 83 -4.33 -3.57 13.55
C GLN A 83 -3.42 -4.42 12.66
N ARG A 84 -3.24 -4.02 11.38
CA ARG A 84 -2.31 -4.69 10.45
C ARG A 84 -0.88 -4.67 10.97
N TYR A 85 -0.44 -3.53 11.49
CA TYR A 85 0.88 -3.37 12.12
C TYR A 85 1.07 -4.34 13.29
N LYS A 86 0.08 -4.38 14.21
CA LYS A 86 0.09 -5.31 15.35
C LYS A 86 0.16 -6.77 14.89
N ASP A 87 -0.66 -7.15 13.91
CA ASP A 87 -0.69 -8.51 13.38
C ASP A 87 0.65 -8.89 12.72
N ALA A 88 1.28 -7.94 12.02
CA ALA A 88 2.59 -8.12 11.41
C ALA A 88 3.70 -8.32 12.46
N LEU A 89 3.67 -7.56 13.56
CA LEU A 89 4.59 -7.71 14.69
C LEU A 89 4.44 -9.11 15.33
N VAL A 90 3.23 -9.52 15.65
CA VAL A 90 2.96 -10.83 16.28
C VAL A 90 3.40 -11.98 15.37
N LYS A 91 3.22 -11.84 14.06
CA LYS A 91 3.61 -12.86 13.07
C LYS A 91 5.06 -12.76 12.60
N ASN A 92 5.81 -11.77 13.08
CA ASN A 92 7.17 -11.44 12.60
C ASN A 92 7.24 -11.28 11.07
N ASP A 93 6.17 -10.70 10.47
CA ASP A 93 6.09 -10.45 9.03
C ASP A 93 6.70 -9.07 8.71
N ILE A 94 8.01 -9.07 8.49
CA ILE A 94 8.82 -7.87 8.29
C ILE A 94 8.32 -7.05 7.10
N ASN A 95 7.93 -7.69 6.00
CA ASN A 95 7.46 -6.98 4.81
C ASN A 95 6.15 -6.25 5.07
N LYS A 96 5.19 -6.90 5.75
CA LYS A 96 3.94 -6.25 6.14
C LYS A 96 4.14 -5.16 7.18
N LEU A 97 5.12 -5.33 8.07
CA LEU A 97 5.47 -4.33 9.07
C LEU A 97 5.99 -3.05 8.39
N ILE A 98 6.96 -3.19 7.48
CA ILE A 98 7.52 -2.08 6.70
C ILE A 98 6.43 -1.39 5.87
N ASP A 99 5.54 -2.16 5.24
CA ASP A 99 4.42 -1.65 4.43
C ASP A 99 3.42 -0.79 5.23
N CYS A 100 3.35 -0.94 6.55
CA CYS A 100 2.53 -0.08 7.40
C CYS A 100 3.09 1.33 7.57
N TYR A 101 4.36 1.57 7.31
CA TYR A 101 4.99 2.90 7.42
C TYR A 101 4.85 3.72 6.14
N ALA A 102 4.81 5.04 6.29
CA ALA A 102 4.87 5.97 5.15
C ALA A 102 6.15 5.75 4.34
N LEU A 103 6.06 5.93 3.03
CA LEU A 103 7.10 5.56 2.06
C LEU A 103 8.49 6.10 2.44
N MET A 104 8.54 7.34 2.91
CA MET A 104 9.78 7.99 3.33
C MET A 104 10.49 7.28 4.51
N TYR A 105 9.77 6.51 5.33
CA TYR A 105 10.32 5.81 6.48
C TYR A 105 10.61 4.34 6.21
N GLN A 106 10.07 3.76 5.13
CA GLN A 106 10.22 2.33 4.84
C GLN A 106 11.68 1.89 4.70
N GLY A 107 12.51 2.72 4.06
CA GLY A 107 13.94 2.42 3.91
C GLY A 107 14.69 2.38 5.26
N VAL A 108 14.39 3.32 6.15
CA VAL A 108 14.99 3.37 7.50
C VAL A 108 14.53 2.17 8.33
N MET A 109 13.22 1.88 8.32
CA MET A 109 12.65 0.74 9.04
C MET A 109 13.19 -0.60 8.53
N ALA A 110 13.36 -0.74 7.22
CA ALA A 110 13.97 -1.93 6.63
C ALA A 110 15.42 -2.12 7.08
N ALA A 111 16.20 -1.03 7.13
CA ALA A 111 17.58 -1.07 7.59
C ALA A 111 17.69 -1.42 9.09
N GLU A 112 16.83 -0.85 9.93
CA GLU A 112 16.81 -1.15 11.38
C GLU A 112 16.39 -2.59 11.65
N LEU A 113 15.31 -3.06 11.04
CA LEU A 113 14.84 -4.43 11.18
C LEU A 113 15.82 -5.44 10.60
N GLY A 114 16.53 -5.08 9.52
CA GLY A 114 17.59 -5.90 8.94
C GLY A 114 18.82 -6.08 9.85
N ARG A 115 19.08 -5.12 10.75
CA ARG A 115 20.16 -5.21 11.76
C ARG A 115 19.75 -5.98 13.01
N THR A 116 18.44 -6.18 13.22
CA THR A 116 17.91 -6.89 14.38
C THR A 116 18.15 -8.40 14.23
N SER A 117 18.81 -9.02 15.19
CA SER A 117 19.06 -10.46 15.16
C SER A 117 17.76 -11.27 15.28
N ASP A 118 17.78 -12.54 14.85
CA ASP A 118 16.63 -13.44 14.98
C ASP A 118 16.21 -13.63 16.44
N GLU A 119 17.16 -13.65 17.35
CA GLU A 119 16.90 -13.76 18.79
C GLU A 119 16.18 -12.52 19.32
N GLN A 120 16.64 -11.34 18.96
CA GLN A 120 15.99 -10.08 19.33
C GLN A 120 14.58 -10.00 18.76
N ARG A 121 14.36 -10.41 17.51
CA ARG A 121 13.03 -10.47 16.90
C ARG A 121 12.08 -11.42 17.64
N LYS A 122 12.54 -12.62 17.99
CA LYS A 122 11.76 -13.57 18.79
C LYS A 122 11.39 -13.00 20.15
N LYS A 123 12.32 -12.30 20.81
CA LYS A 123 12.06 -11.63 22.08
C LYS A 123 10.98 -10.55 21.93
N MET A 124 11.10 -9.67 20.94
CA MET A 124 10.08 -8.65 20.64
C MET A 124 8.71 -9.27 20.35
N GLN A 125 8.67 -10.34 19.56
CA GLN A 125 7.45 -11.08 19.24
C GLN A 125 6.78 -11.63 20.51
N SER A 126 7.56 -12.26 21.39
CA SER A 126 7.07 -12.80 22.68
C SER A 126 6.54 -11.70 23.59
N GLU A 127 7.22 -10.56 23.65
CA GLU A 127 6.79 -9.41 24.45
C GLU A 127 5.46 -8.84 23.94
N ILE A 128 5.31 -8.70 22.64
CA ILE A 128 4.07 -8.18 22.03
C ILE A 128 2.93 -9.18 22.16
N ALA A 129 3.18 -10.48 22.00
CA ALA A 129 2.17 -11.51 22.17
C ALA A 129 1.58 -11.52 23.61
N GLY A 130 2.40 -11.19 24.61
CA GLY A 130 1.96 -11.05 26.01
C GLY A 130 1.38 -9.69 26.37
N THR A 131 1.28 -8.76 25.41
CA THR A 131 0.85 -7.37 25.63
C THR A 131 -0.51 -7.12 25.00
N LYS A 132 -1.46 -6.61 25.79
CA LYS A 132 -2.74 -6.13 25.28
C LYS A 132 -2.53 -4.69 24.72
N LEU A 133 -2.83 -4.50 23.45
CA LEU A 133 -2.84 -3.18 22.80
C LEU A 133 -4.30 -2.81 22.48
N GLU A 134 -4.74 -1.65 22.98
CA GLU A 134 -6.12 -1.18 22.85
C GLU A 134 -6.14 0.28 22.40
N ILE A 135 -6.86 0.57 21.30
CA ILE A 135 -7.07 1.94 20.85
C ILE A 135 -8.10 2.61 21.75
N LYS A 136 -7.72 3.65 22.45
CA LYS A 136 -8.59 4.42 23.35
C LYS A 136 -9.30 5.59 22.65
N SER A 137 -8.61 6.20 21.72
CA SER A 137 -9.21 7.25 20.89
C SER A 137 -8.47 7.38 19.57
N SER A 138 -9.16 7.94 18.59
CA SER A 138 -8.64 8.26 17.25
C SER A 138 -9.02 9.70 16.95
N LYS A 139 -8.04 10.50 16.54
CA LYS A 139 -8.25 11.87 16.10
C LYS A 139 -7.65 12.05 14.71
N ILE A 140 -8.49 12.43 13.76
CA ILE A 140 -8.08 12.72 12.38
C ILE A 140 -8.16 14.23 12.17
N SER A 141 -7.13 14.79 11.56
CA SER A 141 -7.05 16.23 11.20
C SER A 141 -6.37 16.36 9.83
N GLY A 142 -7.16 16.63 8.78
CA GLY A 142 -6.69 16.67 7.40
C GLY A 142 -6.05 15.34 6.98
N SER A 143 -4.80 15.38 6.54
CA SER A 143 -4.01 14.20 6.18
C SER A 143 -3.24 13.57 7.35
N GLY A 144 -3.41 14.05 8.57
CA GLY A 144 -2.79 13.50 9.77
C GLY A 144 -3.78 12.78 10.66
N ALA A 145 -3.34 11.73 11.37
CA ALA A 145 -4.11 11.08 12.43
C ALA A 145 -3.23 10.76 13.63
N THR A 146 -3.85 10.74 14.81
CA THR A 146 -3.23 10.29 16.04
C THR A 146 -4.14 9.29 16.74
N LEU A 147 -3.65 8.07 16.95
CA LEU A 147 -4.29 7.06 17.78
C LEU A 147 -3.69 7.12 19.18
N LYS A 148 -4.53 7.21 20.19
CA LYS A 148 -4.10 6.99 21.58
C LYS A 148 -4.23 5.51 21.89
N VAL A 149 -3.10 4.84 22.06
CA VAL A 149 -3.03 3.39 22.27
C VAL A 149 -2.62 3.10 23.70
N GLN A 150 -3.41 2.31 24.40
CA GLN A 150 -3.07 1.78 25.69
C GLN A 150 -2.39 0.43 25.52
N ARG A 151 -1.23 0.30 26.16
CA ARG A 151 -0.47 -0.95 26.32
C ARG A 151 -0.66 -1.45 27.74
N SER A 152 -1.04 -2.73 27.90
CA SER A 152 -1.18 -3.38 29.21
C SER A 152 -0.43 -4.69 29.22
N LYS A 153 0.43 -4.89 30.25
CA LYS A 153 1.19 -6.12 30.46
C LYS A 153 1.23 -6.41 31.97
N GLY A 154 0.48 -7.41 32.41
CA GLY A 154 0.25 -7.60 33.85
C GLY A 154 -0.43 -6.37 34.45
N ASP A 155 0.12 -5.85 35.53
CA ASP A 155 -0.38 -4.65 36.22
C ASP A 155 0.15 -3.32 35.60
N GLU A 156 1.08 -3.40 34.68
CA GLU A 156 1.63 -2.22 33.99
C GLU A 156 0.68 -1.75 32.90
N VAL A 157 0.33 -0.46 32.94
CA VAL A 157 -0.53 0.21 31.95
C VAL A 157 0.13 1.49 31.49
N GLU A 158 0.41 1.57 30.21
CA GLU A 158 1.01 2.74 29.57
C GLU A 158 0.12 3.22 28.43
N THR A 159 0.17 4.50 28.12
CA THR A 159 -0.52 5.08 26.97
C THR A 159 0.48 5.82 26.09
N ALA A 160 0.43 5.57 24.78
CA ALA A 160 1.27 6.22 23.79
C ALA A 160 0.43 6.75 22.63
N ASP A 161 0.93 7.80 22.01
CA ASP A 161 0.36 8.35 20.79
C ASP A 161 1.04 7.73 19.56
N VAL A 162 0.24 7.11 18.71
CA VAL A 162 0.66 6.57 17.41
C VAL A 162 0.24 7.55 16.33
N ARG A 163 1.22 8.12 15.64
CA ARG A 163 0.98 9.12 14.59
C ARG A 163 0.92 8.46 13.23
N MET A 164 0.07 8.99 12.38
CA MET A 164 -0.14 8.50 11.02
C MET A 164 -0.35 9.64 10.03
N VAL A 165 -0.07 9.36 8.78
CA VAL A 165 -0.30 10.25 7.64
C VAL A 165 -1.13 9.54 6.58
N LEU A 166 -1.99 10.27 5.89
CA LEU A 166 -2.72 9.80 4.72
C LEU A 166 -1.84 9.98 3.48
N GLU A 167 -1.35 8.88 2.94
CA GLU A 167 -0.49 8.84 1.75
C GLU A 167 -1.19 8.04 0.65
N ASN A 168 -1.48 8.67 -0.48
CA ASN A 168 -2.17 8.04 -1.63
C ASN A 168 -3.50 7.34 -1.26
N GLY A 169 -4.25 7.91 -0.30
CA GLY A 169 -5.51 7.32 0.18
C GLY A 169 -5.35 6.20 1.21
N GLU A 170 -4.13 5.88 1.62
CA GLU A 170 -3.80 4.89 2.65
C GLU A 170 -3.25 5.56 3.90
N TRP A 171 -3.74 5.17 5.07
CA TRP A 171 -3.16 5.60 6.33
C TRP A 171 -1.86 4.85 6.60
N LYS A 172 -0.80 5.57 6.93
CA LYS A 172 0.55 5.03 7.14
C LYS A 172 1.14 5.56 8.44
N LEU A 173 1.89 4.71 9.14
CA LEU A 173 2.59 5.08 10.37
C LEU A 173 3.73 6.06 10.09
N THR A 174 3.92 6.98 11.04
CA THR A 174 5.13 7.80 11.14
C THR A 174 5.82 7.48 12.47
N PRO A 175 7.16 7.42 12.54
CA PRO A 175 7.91 7.25 13.78
C PRO A 175 7.66 8.35 14.81
#